data_c60872b7ed3500bad3185bd744f7f5f9
#
_entry.id   c60872b7ed3500bad3185bd744f7f5f9
#
_cell.length_a   1.000
_cell.length_b   1.000
_cell.length_c   1.000
_cell.angle_alpha   90.00
_cell.angle_beta   90.00
_cell.angle_gamma   90.00
#
_symmetry.space_group_name_H-M   'P 1'
#
loop_
_entity.id
_entity.type
_entity.pdbx_description
1 polymer ?
#
loop_
_entity_poly.entity_id
_entity_poly.type
_entity_poly.pdbx_seq_one_letter_code
_entity_poly.pdbx_strand_id
1 'polypeptide(L)'
;VEVRIIFDDFGNLTRLHDETLQQIQNAGIEVEVFNPVHRYVNRIYFNYRDHRKIAVIDGYYAYTGGINIADEYANLIVRFGHWKDTAILLRGEAVQSFTLMFLQMWNLTEKEPRWDEALLPSPPVEAEGYVMPYCDCPLDDYKVGESVYMDILNRAKDYVHIMTPYLILDNEMETALKFAAQRGVDVKLILPGIPDKKAAYALAKSHYQYLTAAGV
;
A
#
# COMPACT_ATOMS: atom_id res chain seq x y z
N VAL A 1 15.27 17.79 13.69
CA VAL A 1 14.81 16.47 13.24
C VAL A 1 15.07 16.39 11.75
N GLU A 2 15.75 15.36 11.29
CA GLU A 2 15.90 15.06 9.87
C GLU A 2 14.59 14.43 9.36
N VAL A 3 14.09 14.91 8.24
CA VAL A 3 12.88 14.39 7.62
C VAL A 3 13.14 14.18 6.14
N ARG A 4 12.79 13.00 5.64
CA ARG A 4 12.88 12.60 4.24
C ARG A 4 11.52 12.18 3.73
N ILE A 5 11.12 12.68 2.57
CA ILE A 5 9.85 12.35 1.92
C ILE A 5 10.15 11.89 0.50
N ILE A 6 9.59 10.74 0.14
CA ILE A 6 9.54 10.29 -1.26
C ILE A 6 8.08 10.11 -1.65
N PHE A 7 7.72 10.58 -2.85
CA PHE A 7 6.37 10.40 -3.38
C PHE A 7 6.40 10.06 -4.86
N ASP A 8 5.38 9.34 -5.31
CA ASP A 8 5.19 9.01 -6.73
C ASP A 8 4.65 10.22 -7.50
N ASP A 9 5.29 10.58 -8.61
CA ASP A 9 4.92 11.76 -9.40
C ASP A 9 3.52 11.64 -10.01
N PHE A 10 3.13 10.47 -10.50
CA PHE A 10 1.85 10.29 -11.19
C PHE A 10 0.64 10.61 -10.29
N GLY A 11 0.69 10.22 -9.03
CA GLY A 11 -0.36 10.52 -8.06
C GLY A 11 -0.49 12.00 -7.72
N ASN A 12 0.56 12.78 -7.98
CA ASN A 12 0.69 14.17 -7.55
C ASN A 12 0.71 15.20 -8.69
N LEU A 13 0.72 14.77 -9.95
CA LEU A 13 0.81 15.64 -11.14
C LEU A 13 -0.13 16.84 -11.16
N THR A 14 -1.31 16.71 -10.55
CA THR A 14 -2.34 17.77 -10.54
C THR A 14 -2.62 18.32 -9.15
N ARG A 15 -1.91 17.85 -8.12
CA ARG A 15 -2.26 18.15 -6.72
C ARG A 15 -1.12 18.79 -5.94
N LEU A 16 0.11 18.43 -6.23
CA LEU A 16 1.27 19.00 -5.57
C LEU A 16 1.91 20.03 -6.50
N HIS A 17 1.74 21.30 -6.15
CA HIS A 17 2.30 22.42 -6.90
C HIS A 17 3.77 22.68 -6.52
N ASP A 18 4.57 23.19 -7.44
CA ASP A 18 5.97 23.52 -7.21
C ASP A 18 6.19 24.44 -6.00
N GLU A 19 5.26 25.37 -5.75
CA GLU A 19 5.28 26.23 -4.58
C GLU A 19 5.21 25.45 -3.26
N THR A 20 4.39 24.40 -3.21
CA THR A 20 4.26 23.53 -2.03
C THR A 20 5.54 22.73 -1.82
N LEU A 21 6.12 22.19 -2.88
CA LEU A 21 7.42 21.49 -2.82
C LEU A 21 8.50 22.43 -2.29
N GLN A 22 8.56 23.67 -2.79
CA GLN A 22 9.53 24.64 -2.32
C GLN A 22 9.33 25.01 -0.83
N GLN A 23 8.09 25.10 -0.36
CA GLN A 23 7.79 25.31 1.05
C GLN A 23 8.28 24.15 1.93
N ILE A 24 8.07 22.92 1.50
CA ILE A 24 8.54 21.71 2.20
C ILE A 24 10.07 21.73 2.29
N GLN A 25 10.75 21.97 1.18
CA GLN A 25 12.21 22.05 1.13
C GLN A 25 12.78 23.20 1.97
N ASN A 26 12.14 24.37 1.93
CA ASN A 26 12.52 25.53 2.75
C ASN A 26 12.35 25.26 4.26
N ALA A 27 11.48 24.34 4.63
CA ALA A 27 11.35 23.86 6.02
C ALA A 27 12.48 22.89 6.44
N GLY A 28 13.43 22.58 5.55
CA GLY A 28 14.54 21.67 5.82
C GLY A 28 14.22 20.20 5.63
N ILE A 29 13.14 19.89 4.90
CA ILE A 29 12.73 18.53 4.58
C ILE A 29 13.35 18.12 3.25
N GLU A 30 14.03 16.98 3.22
CA GLU A 30 14.55 16.39 1.99
C GLU A 30 13.41 15.71 1.22
N VAL A 31 13.30 15.99 -0.08
CA VAL A 31 12.20 15.50 -0.91
C VAL A 31 12.74 14.88 -2.19
N GLU A 32 12.34 13.63 -2.43
CA GLU A 32 12.62 12.91 -3.67
C GLU A 32 11.32 12.58 -4.41
N VAL A 33 11.39 12.69 -5.74
CA VAL A 33 10.26 12.38 -6.62
C VAL A 33 10.52 11.04 -7.31
N PHE A 34 9.74 10.04 -6.95
CA PHE A 34 9.85 8.73 -7.59
C PHE A 34 9.22 8.75 -8.98
N ASN A 35 9.99 8.22 -9.95
CA ASN A 35 9.58 7.99 -11.33
C ASN A 35 8.88 9.21 -11.99
N PRO A 36 9.58 10.37 -12.14
CA PRO A 36 9.02 11.59 -12.72
C PRO A 36 8.47 11.35 -14.13
N VAL A 37 7.21 11.68 -14.36
CA VAL A 37 6.49 11.40 -15.61
C VAL A 37 7.12 12.10 -16.82
N HIS A 38 7.67 13.29 -16.63
CA HIS A 38 8.29 14.07 -17.72
C HIS A 38 9.63 13.51 -18.21
N ARG A 39 10.30 12.63 -17.45
CA ARG A 39 11.59 12.04 -17.83
C ARG A 39 11.48 10.89 -18.81
N TYR A 40 10.29 10.32 -18.98
CA TYR A 40 10.14 9.10 -19.76
C TYR A 40 9.37 9.35 -21.06
N VAL A 41 10.13 9.55 -22.14
CA VAL A 41 9.60 9.54 -23.50
C VAL A 41 9.13 8.14 -23.90
N ASN A 42 9.68 7.08 -23.27
CA ASN A 42 9.27 5.70 -23.47
C ASN A 42 8.27 5.25 -22.41
N ARG A 43 7.08 4.87 -22.86
CA ARG A 43 5.93 4.42 -22.03
C ARG A 43 6.17 3.13 -21.24
N ILE A 44 7.30 2.44 -21.42
CA ILE A 44 7.60 1.14 -20.78
C ILE A 44 7.60 1.25 -19.26
N TYR A 45 8.16 2.32 -18.70
CA TYR A 45 8.23 2.52 -17.24
C TYR A 45 7.08 3.35 -16.65
N PHE A 46 6.08 3.72 -17.47
CA PHE A 46 4.96 4.53 -17.00
C PHE A 46 4.16 3.85 -15.90
N ASN A 47 4.03 2.52 -15.95
CA ASN A 47 3.30 1.72 -14.97
C ASN A 47 4.13 1.35 -13.73
N TYR A 48 5.42 1.67 -13.70
CA TYR A 48 6.25 1.42 -12.54
C TYR A 48 6.00 2.53 -11.51
N ARG A 49 5.03 2.28 -10.62
CA ARG A 49 4.55 3.24 -9.63
C ARG A 49 4.74 2.72 -8.22
N ASP A 50 5.07 3.59 -7.29
CA ASP A 50 5.09 3.28 -5.87
C ASP A 50 3.78 3.73 -5.22
N HIS A 51 2.98 2.78 -4.78
CA HIS A 51 1.71 3.05 -4.11
C HIS A 51 1.77 2.76 -2.60
N ARG A 52 2.93 2.42 -2.07
CA ARG A 52 3.11 2.14 -0.64
C ARG A 52 2.95 3.41 0.19
N LYS A 53 2.37 3.28 1.37
CA LYS A 53 2.28 4.32 2.38
C LYS A 53 3.05 3.83 3.58
N ILE A 54 4.25 4.33 3.74
CA ILE A 54 5.19 3.94 4.80
C ILE A 54 5.65 5.20 5.51
N ALA A 55 5.59 5.20 6.84
CA ALA A 55 6.27 6.19 7.65
C ALA A 55 7.12 5.47 8.69
N VAL A 56 8.41 5.78 8.73
CA VAL A 56 9.34 5.26 9.73
C VAL A 56 9.81 6.42 10.59
N ILE A 57 9.79 6.25 11.89
CA ILE A 57 10.21 7.25 12.87
C ILE A 57 11.33 6.65 13.70
N ASP A 58 12.52 7.26 13.60
CA ASP A 58 13.74 6.94 14.35
C ASP A 58 14.18 5.45 14.29
N GLY A 59 13.66 4.68 13.31
CA GLY A 59 13.87 3.22 13.26
C GLY A 59 13.14 2.43 14.36
N TYR A 60 12.29 3.08 15.15
CA TYR A 60 11.57 2.49 16.28
C TYR A 60 10.11 2.23 16.04
N TYR A 61 9.50 3.05 15.19
CA TYR A 61 8.09 2.95 14.82
C TYR A 61 7.95 2.92 13.32
N ALA A 62 7.09 2.04 12.83
CA ALA A 62 6.67 2.05 11.43
C ALA A 62 5.16 2.08 11.34
N TYR A 63 4.64 2.88 10.41
CA TYR A 63 3.23 2.92 10.05
C TYR A 63 3.07 2.50 8.59
N THR A 64 2.08 1.68 8.32
CA THR A 64 1.66 1.37 6.96
C THR A 64 0.16 1.20 6.89
N GLY A 65 -0.43 1.45 5.73
CA GLY A 65 -1.87 1.33 5.52
C GLY A 65 -2.31 1.83 4.15
N GLY A 66 -3.61 2.02 4.00
CA GLY A 66 -4.23 2.46 2.74
C GLY A 66 -4.28 3.98 2.58
N ILE A 67 -4.18 4.74 3.67
CA ILE A 67 -4.45 6.17 3.68
C ILE A 67 -3.46 6.99 2.83
N ASN A 68 -3.98 7.86 1.98
CA ASN A 68 -3.20 8.90 1.32
C ASN A 68 -3.23 10.20 2.15
N ILE A 69 -2.22 11.04 1.99
CA ILE A 69 -2.18 12.36 2.64
C ILE A 69 -2.92 13.36 1.76
N ALA A 70 -4.21 13.55 2.04
CA ALA A 70 -5.05 14.57 1.40
C ALA A 70 -6.29 14.84 2.27
N ASP A 71 -6.88 16.03 2.09
CA ASP A 71 -7.98 16.54 2.92
C ASP A 71 -9.22 15.63 2.89
N GLU A 72 -9.54 15.05 1.74
CA GLU A 72 -10.66 14.13 1.60
C GLU A 72 -10.47 12.84 2.41
N TYR A 73 -9.26 12.35 2.56
CA TYR A 73 -8.94 11.13 3.32
C TYR A 73 -8.80 11.41 4.82
N ALA A 74 -8.47 12.66 5.19
CA ALA A 74 -8.47 13.13 6.57
C ALA A 74 -9.86 13.58 7.06
N ASN A 75 -10.89 13.51 6.21
CA ASN A 75 -12.24 14.01 6.47
C ASN A 75 -12.30 15.53 6.77
N LEU A 76 -11.33 16.30 6.30
CA LEU A 76 -11.36 17.77 6.36
C LEU A 76 -12.31 18.35 5.30
N ILE A 77 -12.47 17.65 4.20
CA ILE A 77 -13.49 17.91 3.18
C ILE A 77 -14.31 16.65 2.89
N VAL A 78 -15.60 16.81 2.65
CA VAL A 78 -16.52 15.70 2.31
C VAL A 78 -16.59 15.56 0.80
N ARG A 79 -15.86 14.60 0.24
CA ARG A 79 -15.86 14.30 -1.20
C ARG A 79 -16.55 12.98 -1.53
N PHE A 80 -16.30 11.95 -0.72
CA PHE A 80 -16.79 10.58 -0.93
C PHE A 80 -17.59 10.07 0.27
N GLY A 81 -18.24 10.96 1.03
CA GLY A 81 -18.80 10.65 2.32
C GLY A 81 -17.73 10.65 3.42
N HIS A 82 -18.04 10.03 4.55
CA HIS A 82 -17.02 9.84 5.60
C HIS A 82 -16.03 8.76 5.14
N TRP A 83 -14.76 9.16 5.01
CA TRP A 83 -13.69 8.25 4.63
C TRP A 83 -13.19 7.50 5.87
N LYS A 84 -13.19 6.18 5.79
CA LYS A 84 -12.60 5.32 6.81
C LYS A 84 -11.50 4.49 6.18
N ASP A 85 -10.31 4.65 6.71
CA ASP A 85 -9.13 3.88 6.32
C ASP A 85 -8.58 3.09 7.51
N THR A 86 -7.58 2.27 7.24
CA THR A 86 -6.94 1.45 8.27
C THR A 86 -5.42 1.55 8.11
N ALA A 87 -4.74 1.71 9.22
CA ALA A 87 -3.29 1.66 9.30
C ALA A 87 -2.85 0.76 10.46
N ILE A 88 -1.64 0.27 10.36
CA ILE A 88 -0.97 -0.54 11.38
C ILE A 88 0.22 0.25 11.91
N LEU A 89 0.35 0.32 13.23
CA LEU A 89 1.57 0.74 13.91
C LEU A 89 2.37 -0.50 14.31
N LEU A 90 3.64 -0.52 13.94
CA LEU A 90 4.59 -1.56 14.27
C LEU A 90 5.71 -1.03 15.17
N ARG A 91 6.19 -1.88 16.05
CA ARG A 91 7.36 -1.67 16.90
C ARG A 91 8.20 -2.95 16.92
N GLY A 92 9.51 -2.81 17.18
CA GLY A 92 10.42 -3.94 17.25
C GLY A 92 11.10 -4.24 15.90
N GLU A 93 11.64 -5.43 15.74
CA GLU A 93 12.55 -5.78 14.62
C GLU A 93 11.93 -5.62 13.23
N ALA A 94 10.62 -5.81 13.09
CA ALA A 94 9.92 -5.63 11.81
C ALA A 94 10.03 -4.20 11.23
N VAL A 95 10.32 -3.19 12.08
CA VAL A 95 10.53 -1.80 11.63
C VAL A 95 11.74 -1.69 10.71
N GLN A 96 12.77 -2.52 10.90
CA GLN A 96 13.94 -2.53 10.02
C GLN A 96 13.58 -2.88 8.57
N SER A 97 12.63 -3.78 8.35
CA SER A 97 12.15 -4.11 7.01
C SER A 97 11.48 -2.91 6.34
N PHE A 98 10.69 -2.12 7.07
CA PHE A 98 10.11 -0.88 6.53
C PHE A 98 11.16 0.19 6.25
N THR A 99 12.16 0.31 7.12
CA THR A 99 13.32 1.19 6.89
C THR A 99 14.05 0.79 5.61
N LEU A 100 14.30 -0.50 5.40
CA LEU A 100 14.92 -1.01 4.18
C LEU A 100 14.08 -0.73 2.94
N MET A 101 12.76 -0.95 3.00
CA MET A 101 11.86 -0.64 1.89
C MET A 101 11.88 0.84 1.51
N PHE A 102 11.95 1.74 2.49
CA PHE A 102 12.09 3.18 2.24
C PHE A 102 13.44 3.50 1.60
N LEU A 103 14.54 2.99 2.19
CA LEU A 103 15.89 3.26 1.71
C LEU A 103 16.16 2.69 0.31
N GLN A 104 15.58 1.54 -0.03
CA GLN A 104 15.67 0.99 -1.38
C GLN A 104 15.13 1.97 -2.41
N MET A 105 14.03 2.65 -2.12
CA MET A 105 13.45 3.63 -3.02
C MET A 105 14.23 4.95 -2.99
N TRP A 106 14.62 5.42 -1.80
CA TRP A 106 15.38 6.64 -1.63
C TRP A 106 16.72 6.58 -2.36
N ASN A 107 17.45 5.48 -2.19
CA ASN A 107 18.78 5.31 -2.76
C ASN A 107 18.78 5.05 -4.28
N LEU A 108 17.64 4.92 -4.95
CA LEU A 108 17.60 4.79 -6.41
C LEU A 108 18.14 6.03 -7.14
N THR A 109 18.03 7.20 -6.52
CA THR A 109 18.47 8.48 -7.09
C THR A 109 19.75 9.01 -6.46
N GLU A 110 20.18 8.42 -5.34
CA GLU A 110 21.37 8.84 -4.63
C GLU A 110 22.67 8.36 -5.30
N LYS A 111 23.65 9.27 -5.40
CA LYS A 111 24.99 8.94 -5.93
C LYS A 111 25.79 8.06 -4.97
N GLU A 112 25.62 8.29 -3.68
CA GLU A 112 26.25 7.56 -2.59
C GLU A 112 25.18 7.01 -1.65
N PRO A 113 24.68 5.78 -1.91
CA PRO A 113 23.62 5.19 -1.11
C PRO A 113 24.03 5.06 0.37
N ARG A 114 23.20 5.54 1.26
CA ARG A 114 23.40 5.46 2.71
C ARG A 114 22.46 4.39 3.29
N TRP A 115 23.04 3.33 3.81
CA TRP A 115 22.29 2.21 4.40
C TRP A 115 22.46 2.13 5.91
N ASP A 116 23.66 2.41 6.41
CA ASP A 116 24.08 2.10 7.78
C ASP A 116 23.45 3.03 8.81
N GLU A 117 23.26 4.30 8.48
CA GLU A 117 22.72 5.31 9.41
C GLU A 117 21.27 5.04 9.82
N ALA A 118 20.52 4.31 9.00
CA ALA A 118 19.09 4.06 9.21
C ALA A 118 18.78 2.64 9.67
N LEU A 119 19.76 1.74 9.68
CA LEU A 119 19.62 0.36 10.16
C LEU A 119 19.98 0.23 11.65
N LEU A 120 19.56 1.19 12.45
CA LEU A 120 19.71 1.10 13.90
C LEU A 120 18.86 -0.05 14.41
N PRO A 121 19.41 -0.89 15.31
CA PRO A 121 18.63 -1.96 15.92
C PRO A 121 17.45 -1.36 16.69
N SER A 122 16.25 -1.81 16.36
CA SER A 122 15.05 -1.45 17.13
C SER A 122 15.18 -2.01 18.55
N PRO A 123 14.75 -1.27 19.57
CA PRO A 123 14.70 -1.80 20.91
C PRO A 123 13.84 -3.08 20.94
N PRO A 124 14.24 -4.09 21.72
CA PRO A 124 13.44 -5.30 21.88
C PRO A 124 12.07 -4.95 22.47
N VAL A 125 11.04 -5.56 21.93
CA VAL A 125 9.65 -5.42 22.39
C VAL A 125 9.15 -6.79 22.78
N GLU A 126 8.60 -6.91 23.99
CA GLU A 126 7.88 -8.12 24.36
C GLU A 126 6.60 -8.22 23.52
N ALA A 127 6.51 -9.27 22.72
CA ALA A 127 5.37 -9.53 21.86
C ALA A 127 5.25 -11.03 21.59
N GLU A 128 4.02 -11.47 21.34
CA GLU A 128 3.73 -12.82 20.87
C GLU A 128 3.45 -12.82 19.37
N GLY A 129 3.86 -13.90 18.69
CA GLY A 129 3.61 -14.09 17.27
C GLY A 129 4.72 -13.52 16.37
N TYR A 130 4.41 -13.43 15.07
CA TYR A 130 5.36 -13.06 14.05
C TYR A 130 4.78 -11.94 13.16
N VAL A 131 5.64 -11.04 12.72
CA VAL A 131 5.35 -10.02 11.72
C VAL A 131 6.31 -10.22 10.56
N MET A 132 5.77 -10.38 9.37
CA MET A 132 6.53 -10.58 8.14
C MET A 132 6.17 -9.48 7.13
N PRO A 133 6.88 -8.34 7.14
CA PRO A 133 6.72 -7.32 6.12
C PRO A 133 7.18 -7.83 4.76
N TYR A 134 6.40 -7.53 3.72
CA TYR A 134 6.74 -7.83 2.34
C TYR A 134 6.25 -6.72 1.41
N CYS A 135 6.77 -6.68 0.21
CA CYS A 135 6.29 -5.81 -0.86
C CYS A 135 6.42 -6.51 -2.21
N ASP A 136 5.61 -6.08 -3.17
CA ASP A 136 5.77 -6.45 -4.56
C ASP A 136 6.70 -5.45 -5.28
N CYS A 137 7.41 -5.94 -6.27
CA CYS A 137 8.29 -5.15 -7.12
C CYS A 137 7.97 -5.45 -8.60
N PRO A 138 7.79 -4.43 -9.46
CA PRO A 138 7.52 -4.67 -10.87
C PRO A 138 8.77 -5.12 -11.66
N LEU A 139 9.92 -5.22 -11.01
CA LEU A 139 11.19 -5.59 -11.62
C LEU A 139 11.56 -7.07 -11.47
N ASP A 140 10.74 -7.83 -10.76
CA ASP A 140 10.88 -9.28 -10.61
C ASP A 140 9.61 -10.01 -11.06
N ASP A 141 9.70 -11.34 -11.20
CA ASP A 141 8.60 -12.18 -11.66
C ASP A 141 7.75 -12.73 -10.50
N TYR A 142 8.04 -12.35 -9.26
CA TYR A 142 7.34 -12.86 -8.08
C TYR A 142 6.13 -11.98 -7.73
N LYS A 143 4.96 -12.59 -7.70
CA LYS A 143 3.71 -11.95 -7.22
C LYS A 143 3.50 -12.28 -5.74
N VAL A 144 4.29 -11.64 -4.88
CA VAL A 144 4.31 -11.95 -3.44
C VAL A 144 2.95 -11.69 -2.80
N GLY A 145 2.36 -10.52 -3.06
CA GLY A 145 1.06 -10.14 -2.50
C GLY A 145 -0.06 -11.09 -2.90
N GLU A 146 -0.15 -11.42 -4.18
CA GLU A 146 -1.13 -12.39 -4.70
C GLU A 146 -0.93 -13.77 -4.03
N SER A 147 0.32 -14.24 -3.96
CA SER A 147 0.65 -15.53 -3.35
C SER A 147 0.27 -15.60 -1.88
N VAL A 148 0.49 -14.52 -1.12
CA VAL A 148 0.09 -14.42 0.29
C VAL A 148 -1.43 -14.46 0.45
N TYR A 149 -2.19 -13.71 -0.36
CA TYR A 149 -3.65 -13.76 -0.33
C TYR A 149 -4.18 -15.16 -0.68
N MET A 150 -3.61 -15.80 -1.70
CA MET A 150 -3.95 -17.17 -2.09
C MET A 150 -3.68 -18.17 -0.96
N ASP A 151 -2.53 -18.05 -0.28
CA ASP A 151 -2.18 -18.94 0.84
C ASP A 151 -3.14 -18.74 2.03
N ILE A 152 -3.49 -17.51 2.38
CA ILE A 152 -4.48 -17.19 3.41
C ILE A 152 -5.83 -17.84 3.08
N LEU A 153 -6.34 -17.66 1.86
CA LEU A 153 -7.61 -18.23 1.42
C LEU A 153 -7.59 -19.76 1.45
N ASN A 154 -6.47 -20.37 1.05
CA ASN A 154 -6.33 -21.82 1.02
C ASN A 154 -6.22 -22.44 2.41
N ARG A 155 -5.63 -21.73 3.38
CA ARG A 155 -5.43 -22.22 4.76
C ARG A 155 -6.56 -21.86 5.71
N ALA A 156 -7.38 -20.89 5.37
CA ALA A 156 -8.50 -20.47 6.21
C ALA A 156 -9.42 -21.63 6.53
N LYS A 157 -9.85 -21.74 7.79
CA LYS A 157 -10.76 -22.78 8.30
C LYS A 157 -12.10 -22.23 8.74
N ASP A 158 -12.09 -21.06 9.39
CA ASP A 158 -13.27 -20.50 10.02
C ASP A 158 -13.82 -19.32 9.21
N TYR A 159 -13.01 -18.29 8.99
CA TYR A 159 -13.45 -17.11 8.25
C TYR A 159 -12.32 -16.39 7.51
N VAL A 160 -12.67 -15.66 6.46
CA VAL A 160 -11.83 -14.64 5.79
C VAL A 160 -12.69 -13.41 5.50
N HIS A 161 -12.41 -12.31 6.18
CA HIS A 161 -13.10 -11.04 5.97
C HIS A 161 -12.15 -10.03 5.33
N ILE A 162 -12.50 -9.55 4.15
CA ILE A 162 -11.67 -8.66 3.34
C ILE A 162 -12.39 -7.32 3.18
N MET A 163 -11.71 -6.23 3.52
CA MET A 163 -12.15 -4.88 3.22
C MET A 163 -11.23 -4.29 2.14
N THR A 164 -11.80 -3.90 1.01
CA THR A 164 -11.05 -3.33 -0.10
C THR A 164 -11.86 -2.27 -0.84
N PRO A 165 -11.24 -1.15 -1.28
CA PRO A 165 -11.94 -0.16 -2.10
C PRO A 165 -12.17 -0.64 -3.54
N TYR A 166 -11.37 -1.59 -4.04
CA TYR A 166 -11.43 -2.05 -5.42
C TYR A 166 -11.37 -3.58 -5.49
N LEU A 167 -12.47 -4.18 -5.91
CA LEU A 167 -12.54 -5.61 -6.17
C LEU A 167 -12.22 -5.85 -7.66
N ILE A 168 -10.93 -5.98 -7.95
CA ILE A 168 -10.40 -6.25 -9.29
C ILE A 168 -9.67 -7.58 -9.20
N LEU A 169 -10.39 -8.64 -9.55
CA LEU A 169 -9.92 -10.01 -9.40
C LEU A 169 -9.46 -10.56 -10.76
N ASP A 170 -8.40 -11.37 -10.71
CA ASP A 170 -8.11 -12.33 -11.76
C ASP A 170 -8.88 -13.64 -11.52
N ASN A 171 -8.73 -14.59 -12.43
CA ASN A 171 -9.45 -15.87 -12.34
C ASN A 171 -9.01 -16.71 -11.15
N GLU A 172 -7.73 -16.66 -10.80
CA GLU A 172 -7.11 -17.42 -9.73
C GLU A 172 -7.66 -16.97 -8.37
N MET A 173 -7.68 -15.67 -8.12
CA MET A 173 -8.20 -15.08 -6.89
C MET A 173 -9.71 -15.28 -6.76
N GLU A 174 -10.48 -15.10 -7.86
CA GLU A 174 -11.92 -15.37 -7.85
C GLU A 174 -12.19 -16.83 -7.52
N THR A 175 -11.43 -17.76 -8.10
CA THR A 175 -11.54 -19.20 -7.82
C THR A 175 -11.20 -19.52 -6.38
N ALA A 176 -10.15 -18.91 -5.81
CA ALA A 176 -9.76 -19.14 -4.42
C ALA A 176 -10.83 -18.65 -3.42
N LEU A 177 -11.44 -17.50 -3.66
CA LEU A 177 -12.54 -16.96 -2.84
C LEU A 177 -13.75 -17.91 -2.87
N LYS A 178 -14.18 -18.35 -4.05
CA LYS A 178 -15.27 -19.30 -4.21
C LYS A 178 -14.97 -20.63 -3.53
N PHE A 179 -13.76 -21.14 -3.73
CA PHE A 179 -13.37 -22.42 -3.15
C PHE A 179 -13.29 -22.35 -1.62
N ALA A 180 -12.83 -21.26 -1.04
CA ALA A 180 -12.85 -21.06 0.40
C ALA A 180 -14.29 -21.10 0.95
N ALA A 181 -15.23 -20.36 0.33
CA ALA A 181 -16.64 -20.37 0.71
C ALA A 181 -17.27 -21.78 0.56
N GLN A 182 -17.01 -22.48 -0.53
CA GLN A 182 -17.50 -23.83 -0.78
C GLN A 182 -16.96 -24.88 0.21
N ARG A 183 -15.78 -24.64 0.81
CA ARG A 183 -15.26 -25.46 1.92
C ARG A 183 -15.94 -25.19 3.26
N GLY A 184 -16.83 -24.20 3.32
CA GLY A 184 -17.52 -23.81 4.55
C GLY A 184 -16.84 -22.68 5.33
N VAL A 185 -15.84 -22.02 4.75
CA VAL A 185 -15.22 -20.82 5.34
C VAL A 185 -16.20 -19.63 5.20
N ASP A 186 -16.42 -18.87 6.27
CA ASP A 186 -17.21 -17.63 6.23
C ASP A 186 -16.42 -16.52 5.50
N VAL A 187 -16.64 -16.39 4.19
CA VAL A 187 -15.96 -15.40 3.36
C VAL A 187 -16.83 -14.16 3.20
N LYS A 188 -16.32 -13.01 3.64
CA LYS A 188 -17.02 -11.72 3.50
C LYS A 188 -16.14 -10.67 2.82
N LEU A 189 -16.73 -9.98 1.86
CA LEU A 189 -16.13 -8.85 1.17
C LEU A 189 -16.87 -7.56 1.53
N ILE A 190 -16.14 -6.58 2.03
CA ILE A 190 -16.69 -5.26 2.39
C ILE A 190 -16.15 -4.25 1.37
N LEU A 191 -17.07 -3.64 0.64
CA LEU A 191 -16.79 -2.73 -0.46
C LEU A 191 -17.40 -1.35 -0.20
N PRO A 192 -16.89 -0.26 -0.80
CA PRO A 192 -17.44 1.07 -0.63
C PRO A 192 -18.88 1.18 -1.15
N GLY A 193 -19.76 1.79 -0.35
CA GLY A 193 -21.11 2.18 -0.79
C GLY A 193 -21.08 3.37 -1.75
N ILE A 194 -20.11 4.28 -1.59
CA ILE A 194 -19.91 5.46 -2.44
C ILE A 194 -18.55 5.30 -3.13
N PRO A 195 -18.53 4.99 -4.45
CA PRO A 195 -17.27 4.77 -5.15
C PRO A 195 -16.54 6.09 -5.46
N ASP A 196 -15.24 6.11 -5.24
CA ASP A 196 -14.36 7.19 -5.71
C ASP A 196 -13.99 7.04 -7.19
N LYS A 197 -13.96 5.79 -7.71
CA LYS A 197 -13.62 5.43 -9.10
C LYS A 197 -14.72 4.60 -9.74
N LYS A 198 -15.54 5.23 -10.57
CA LYS A 198 -16.72 4.59 -11.21
C LYS A 198 -16.38 3.36 -12.04
N ALA A 199 -15.26 3.38 -12.77
CA ALA A 199 -14.82 2.25 -13.60
C ALA A 199 -14.45 1.03 -12.77
N ALA A 200 -13.66 1.21 -11.71
CA ALA A 200 -13.29 0.14 -10.78
C ALA A 200 -14.52 -0.45 -10.06
N TYR A 201 -15.49 0.42 -9.72
CA TYR A 201 -16.75 -0.02 -9.11
C TYR A 201 -17.62 -0.83 -10.08
N ALA A 202 -17.68 -0.44 -11.35
CA ALA A 202 -18.40 -1.21 -12.38
C ALA A 202 -17.79 -2.60 -12.56
N LEU A 203 -16.44 -2.68 -12.57
CA LEU A 203 -15.72 -3.95 -12.64
C LEU A 203 -15.98 -4.81 -11.40
N ALA A 204 -15.94 -4.23 -10.19
CA ALA A 204 -16.26 -4.94 -8.96
C ALA A 204 -17.65 -5.60 -9.02
N LYS A 205 -18.66 -4.87 -9.54
CA LYS A 205 -20.02 -5.40 -9.68
C LYS A 205 -20.12 -6.61 -10.61
N SER A 206 -19.24 -6.76 -11.59
CA SER A 206 -19.25 -7.91 -12.50
C SER A 206 -18.97 -9.24 -11.79
N HIS A 207 -18.26 -9.18 -10.67
CA HIS A 207 -17.93 -10.36 -9.85
C HIS A 207 -19.05 -10.74 -8.85
N TYR A 208 -19.96 -9.82 -8.50
CA TYR A 208 -20.91 -10.03 -7.40
C TYR A 208 -21.79 -11.26 -7.58
N GLN A 209 -22.36 -11.44 -8.78
CA GLN A 209 -23.25 -12.55 -9.05
C GLN A 209 -22.54 -13.90 -8.87
N TYR A 210 -21.32 -14.03 -9.36
CA TYR A 210 -20.56 -15.28 -9.31
C TYR A 210 -20.06 -15.60 -7.90
N LEU A 211 -19.64 -14.58 -7.17
CA LEU A 211 -19.16 -14.73 -5.79
C LEU A 211 -20.31 -15.07 -4.85
N THR A 212 -21.41 -14.33 -4.91
CA THR A 212 -22.60 -14.59 -4.06
C THR A 212 -23.23 -15.96 -4.36
N ALA A 213 -23.25 -16.40 -5.62
CA ALA A 213 -23.73 -17.75 -5.98
C ALA A 213 -22.85 -18.87 -5.40
N ALA A 214 -21.58 -18.59 -5.10
CA ALA A 214 -20.65 -19.53 -4.48
C ALA A 214 -20.64 -19.46 -2.94
N GLY A 215 -21.37 -18.52 -2.34
CA GLY A 215 -21.49 -18.37 -0.88
C GLY A 215 -20.57 -17.31 -0.26
N VAL A 216 -19.95 -16.45 -1.09
CA VAL A 216 -19.17 -15.28 -0.62
C VAL A 216 -20.10 -14.14 -0.30
#